data_ef45c062661f78e2244be1a6d2d1c08a
#
_entry.id   ef45c062661f78e2244be1a6d2d1c08a
#
_cell.length_a   1.000
_cell.length_b   1.000
_cell.length_c   1.000
_cell.angle_alpha   90.00
_cell.angle_beta   90.00
_cell.angle_gamma   90.00
#
_symmetry.space_group_name_H-M   'P 1'
#
loop_
_entity.id
_entity.type
_entity.pdbx_description
1 polymer ?
#
loop_
_entity_poly.entity_id
_entity_poly.type
_entity_poly.pdbx_seq_one_letter_code
_entity_poly.pdbx_strand_id
1 'polypeptide(L)'
;MIAKLQAHRGVSTDYPENTLAAFNAAADEGYAIVECDPKYTSDGVIVMHHDRTTGRTGRNADGSAAPDVPVSDLTFDELRKLDFGLWKDERFRGEKAPTLSETLEFSTARRMPIKLDNVWQGFPENIKEKLFSELRASGADVGITCNTPEHIRYAVEHTTRGAIHYDGALDEASLAAVRASAGNRELYVWVCYDNELTGWFKGEKATAEVCARAKRYGKLGVWILSREDERERAEAFGAEIIETTGSLKP
;
A
#
# COMPACT_ATOMS: atom_id res chain seq x y z
N MET A 1 16.10 -16.09 8.04
CA MET A 1 15.93 -15.54 6.67
C MET A 1 15.79 -14.05 6.87
N ILE A 2 16.52 -13.24 6.09
CA ILE A 2 16.36 -11.77 6.19
C ILE A 2 15.08 -11.41 5.45
N ALA A 3 14.17 -10.71 6.12
CA ALA A 3 12.92 -10.26 5.52
C ALA A 3 13.16 -9.16 4.49
N LYS A 4 12.38 -9.17 3.40
CA LYS A 4 12.33 -8.05 2.46
C LYS A 4 11.68 -6.84 3.10
N LEU A 5 12.18 -5.64 2.85
CA LEU A 5 11.54 -4.42 3.31
C LEU A 5 10.60 -3.86 2.23
N GLN A 6 9.41 -3.48 2.68
CA GLN A 6 8.39 -2.78 1.90
C GLN A 6 8.27 -1.34 2.39
N ALA A 7 8.36 -0.39 1.47
CA ALA A 7 8.25 1.02 1.75
C ALA A 7 6.76 1.44 1.79
N HIS A 8 6.23 1.72 3.00
CA HIS A 8 4.86 2.18 3.25
C HIS A 8 4.64 3.59 2.70
N ARG A 9 3.88 3.71 1.62
CA ARG A 9 3.66 4.94 0.84
C ARG A 9 4.95 5.50 0.24
N GLY A 10 5.92 4.61 -0.09
CA GLY A 10 7.29 4.98 -0.38
C GLY A 10 8.12 5.22 0.88
N VAL A 11 9.29 5.87 0.76
CA VAL A 11 10.13 6.27 1.91
C VAL A 11 9.51 7.48 2.59
N SER A 12 8.35 7.29 3.23
CA SER A 12 7.49 8.38 3.74
C SER A 12 8.06 9.07 4.98
N THR A 13 9.08 8.51 5.63
CA THR A 13 9.84 9.20 6.69
C THR A 13 10.55 10.44 6.16
N ASP A 14 11.18 10.35 4.99
CA ASP A 14 12.06 11.41 4.46
C ASP A 14 11.46 12.16 3.26
N TYR A 15 10.47 11.55 2.59
CA TYR A 15 9.82 12.06 1.38
C TYR A 15 8.30 12.23 1.59
N PRO A 16 7.61 13.04 0.78
CA PRO A 16 6.15 13.14 0.85
C PRO A 16 5.51 11.82 0.44
N GLU A 17 4.66 11.28 1.31
CA GLU A 17 3.98 10.00 1.11
C GLU A 17 3.16 9.96 -0.19
N ASN A 18 3.06 8.78 -0.80
CA ASN A 18 2.27 8.55 -2.03
C ASN A 18 2.65 9.49 -3.19
N THR A 19 3.93 9.81 -3.35
CA THR A 19 4.46 10.60 -4.48
C THR A 19 5.51 9.83 -5.25
N LEU A 20 5.76 10.22 -6.51
CA LEU A 20 6.84 9.62 -7.29
C LEU A 20 8.21 9.88 -6.67
N ALA A 21 8.42 10.97 -5.95
CA ALA A 21 9.65 11.22 -5.20
C ALA A 21 9.88 10.13 -4.13
N ALA A 22 8.85 9.81 -3.32
CA ALA A 22 8.95 8.76 -2.30
C ALA A 22 9.14 7.36 -2.90
N PHE A 23 8.51 7.09 -4.05
CA PHE A 23 8.61 5.80 -4.75
C PHE A 23 10.01 5.61 -5.38
N ASN A 24 10.53 6.65 -6.03
CA ASN A 24 11.90 6.62 -6.59
C ASN A 24 12.94 6.45 -5.49
N ALA A 25 12.80 7.15 -4.35
CA ALA A 25 13.68 6.96 -3.20
C ALA A 25 13.66 5.51 -2.71
N ALA A 26 12.50 4.86 -2.63
CA ALA A 26 12.42 3.46 -2.25
C ALA A 26 13.16 2.54 -3.22
N ALA A 27 13.06 2.81 -4.53
CA ALA A 27 13.80 2.06 -5.54
C ALA A 27 15.33 2.30 -5.46
N ASP A 28 15.74 3.55 -5.23
CA ASP A 28 17.16 3.91 -5.12
C ASP A 28 17.82 3.35 -3.85
N GLU A 29 17.08 3.26 -2.76
CA GLU A 29 17.52 2.71 -1.48
C GLU A 29 17.44 1.18 -1.42
N GLY A 30 16.87 0.52 -2.42
CA GLY A 30 16.87 -0.95 -2.53
C GLY A 30 15.71 -1.64 -1.80
N TYR A 31 14.63 -0.95 -1.49
CA TYR A 31 13.41 -1.59 -0.99
C TYR A 31 12.87 -2.59 -2.02
N ALA A 32 12.29 -3.67 -1.54
CA ALA A 32 11.81 -4.73 -2.42
C ALA A 32 10.43 -4.46 -3.02
N ILE A 33 9.61 -3.64 -2.36
CA ILE A 33 8.23 -3.35 -2.73
C ILE A 33 7.91 -1.91 -2.29
N VAL A 34 7.14 -1.19 -3.09
CA VAL A 34 6.48 0.06 -2.69
C VAL A 34 5.01 -0.22 -2.41
N GLU A 35 4.54 0.18 -1.24
CA GLU A 35 3.10 0.18 -0.95
C GLU A 35 2.52 1.56 -1.28
N CYS A 36 1.25 1.61 -1.74
CA CYS A 36 0.54 2.84 -2.05
C CYS A 36 -0.99 2.69 -1.97
N ASP A 37 -1.65 3.83 -1.75
CA ASP A 37 -3.06 3.92 -1.44
C ASP A 37 -3.86 4.47 -2.62
N PRO A 38 -4.63 3.67 -3.36
CA PRO A 38 -5.44 4.19 -4.46
C PRO A 38 -6.65 4.97 -3.96
N LYS A 39 -6.96 6.08 -4.63
CA LYS A 39 -8.20 6.86 -4.52
C LYS A 39 -8.69 7.15 -5.94
N TYR A 40 -9.85 7.79 -6.08
CA TYR A 40 -10.37 8.20 -7.38
C TYR A 40 -10.97 9.61 -7.30
N THR A 41 -10.89 10.34 -8.39
CA THR A 41 -11.47 11.68 -8.57
C THR A 41 -12.91 11.59 -9.08
N SER A 42 -13.65 12.69 -9.03
CA SER A 42 -15.07 12.75 -9.48
C SER A 42 -15.25 12.38 -10.95
N ASP A 43 -14.25 12.63 -11.78
CA ASP A 43 -14.18 12.25 -13.20
C ASP A 43 -13.52 10.87 -13.43
N GLY A 44 -13.29 10.10 -12.35
CA GLY A 44 -12.89 8.70 -12.40
C GLY A 44 -11.41 8.45 -12.70
N VAL A 45 -10.52 9.40 -12.47
CA VAL A 45 -9.08 9.16 -12.53
C VAL A 45 -8.61 8.55 -11.21
N ILE A 46 -7.87 7.44 -11.29
CA ILE A 46 -7.31 6.78 -10.11
C ILE A 46 -5.96 7.41 -9.79
N VAL A 47 -5.76 7.81 -8.53
CA VAL A 47 -4.57 8.49 -8.02
C VAL A 47 -4.07 7.84 -6.73
N MET A 48 -2.80 8.04 -6.38
CA MET A 48 -2.24 7.57 -5.10
C MET A 48 -2.36 8.68 -4.06
N HIS A 49 -3.12 8.40 -2.99
CA HIS A 49 -3.32 9.31 -1.87
C HIS A 49 -3.91 8.55 -0.67
N HIS A 50 -3.38 8.75 0.53
CA HIS A 50 -3.83 7.96 1.68
C HIS A 50 -5.19 8.42 2.22
N ASP A 51 -5.32 9.69 2.58
CA ASP A 51 -6.50 10.18 3.26
C ASP A 51 -7.72 10.22 2.33
N ARG A 52 -8.89 10.23 2.90
CA ARG A 52 -10.12 10.47 2.14
C ARG A 52 -10.15 11.88 1.56
N THR A 53 -9.54 12.84 2.26
CA THR A 53 -9.59 14.27 1.95
C THR A 53 -8.19 14.85 1.74
N THR A 54 -8.09 16.02 1.13
CA THR A 54 -6.83 16.66 0.74
C THR A 54 -6.16 17.46 1.86
N GLY A 55 -6.84 17.76 2.97
CA GLY A 55 -6.42 18.80 3.93
C GLY A 55 -5.09 18.55 4.63
N ARG A 56 -4.73 17.32 4.97
CA ARG A 56 -3.49 17.01 5.70
C ARG A 56 -2.24 17.26 4.84
N THR A 57 -2.23 16.75 3.61
CA THR A 57 -1.04 16.75 2.75
C THR A 57 -1.12 17.70 1.57
N GLY A 58 -2.32 18.15 1.19
CA GLY A 58 -2.49 19.10 0.10
C GLY A 58 -2.09 20.53 0.48
N ARG A 59 -1.46 21.24 -0.45
CA ARG A 59 -1.12 22.66 -0.34
C ARG A 59 -1.54 23.38 -1.62
N ASN A 60 -1.89 24.66 -1.48
CA ASN A 60 -2.03 25.57 -2.61
C ASN A 60 -0.63 25.93 -3.16
N ALA A 61 -0.57 26.52 -4.36
CA ALA A 61 0.70 26.94 -4.97
C ALA A 61 1.52 27.94 -4.14
N ASP A 62 0.85 28.74 -3.30
CA ASP A 62 1.49 29.67 -2.35
C ASP A 62 1.99 28.99 -1.06
N GLY A 63 1.76 27.69 -0.88
CA GLY A 63 2.15 26.91 0.29
C GLY A 63 1.09 26.89 1.42
N SER A 64 0.00 27.64 1.31
CA SER A 64 -1.10 27.57 2.26
C SER A 64 -1.80 26.20 2.23
N ALA A 65 -2.46 25.81 3.34
CA ALA A 65 -3.21 24.56 3.39
C ALA A 65 -4.29 24.53 2.31
N ALA A 66 -4.38 23.43 1.57
CA ALA A 66 -5.46 23.22 0.62
C ALA A 66 -6.81 23.08 1.38
N PRO A 67 -7.94 23.35 0.72
CA PRO A 67 -9.25 23.00 1.26
C PRO A 67 -9.31 21.50 1.62
N ASP A 68 -9.91 21.18 2.75
CA ASP A 68 -10.08 19.79 3.21
C ASP A 68 -11.35 19.19 2.59
N VAL A 69 -11.22 18.70 1.37
CA VAL A 69 -12.33 18.14 0.58
C VAL A 69 -12.02 16.70 0.17
N PRO A 70 -13.06 15.84 0.03
CA PRO A 70 -12.85 14.48 -0.47
C PRO A 70 -12.20 14.47 -1.85
N VAL A 71 -11.23 13.58 -2.05
CA VAL A 71 -10.59 13.39 -3.37
C VAL A 71 -11.63 13.05 -4.44
N SER A 72 -12.65 12.26 -4.05
CA SER A 72 -13.76 11.88 -4.95
C SER A 72 -14.67 13.02 -5.39
N ASP A 73 -14.57 14.19 -4.76
CA ASP A 73 -15.38 15.38 -5.08
C ASP A 73 -14.63 16.34 -6.01
N LEU A 74 -13.32 16.14 -6.20
CA LEU A 74 -12.49 16.92 -7.10
C LEU A 74 -12.35 16.23 -8.46
N THR A 75 -12.37 17.01 -9.53
CA THR A 75 -11.86 16.54 -10.83
C THR A 75 -10.35 16.35 -10.76
N PHE A 76 -9.80 15.55 -11.67
CA PHE A 76 -8.35 15.39 -11.77
C PHE A 76 -7.61 16.71 -12.00
N ASP A 77 -8.17 17.57 -12.85
CA ASP A 77 -7.60 18.91 -13.11
C ASP A 77 -7.58 19.80 -11.86
N GLU A 78 -8.57 19.69 -10.98
CA GLU A 78 -8.58 20.40 -9.69
C GLU A 78 -7.54 19.82 -8.73
N LEU A 79 -7.48 18.49 -8.61
CA LEU A 79 -6.50 17.82 -7.77
C LEU A 79 -5.06 18.12 -8.19
N ARG A 80 -4.78 18.17 -9.51
CA ARG A 80 -3.44 18.47 -10.07
C ARG A 80 -2.97 19.91 -9.82
N LYS A 81 -3.86 20.83 -9.45
CA LYS A 81 -3.46 22.18 -9.02
C LYS A 81 -2.83 22.19 -7.64
N LEU A 82 -3.16 21.21 -6.79
CA LEU A 82 -2.60 21.08 -5.46
C LEU A 82 -1.16 20.56 -5.51
N ASP A 83 -0.41 20.91 -4.49
CA ASP A 83 0.94 20.45 -4.22
C ASP A 83 0.91 19.47 -3.06
N PHE A 84 1.44 18.26 -3.25
CA PHE A 84 1.51 17.20 -2.25
C PHE A 84 2.92 16.97 -1.69
N GLY A 85 3.86 17.86 -2.00
CA GLY A 85 5.23 17.85 -1.50
C GLY A 85 5.50 18.89 -0.42
N LEU A 86 4.97 20.09 -0.56
CA LEU A 86 5.21 21.25 0.31
C LEU A 86 4.86 21.02 1.78
N TRP A 87 3.92 20.16 2.10
CA TRP A 87 3.58 19.83 3.47
C TRP A 87 4.73 19.13 4.20
N LYS A 88 5.58 18.43 3.44
CA LYS A 88 6.73 17.69 3.96
C LYS A 88 7.95 18.58 4.08
N ASP A 89 8.33 19.24 3.00
CA ASP A 89 9.49 20.14 2.93
C ASP A 89 9.42 20.96 1.64
N GLU A 90 9.97 22.20 1.65
CA GLU A 90 10.03 23.09 0.50
C GLU A 90 10.77 22.49 -0.71
N ARG A 91 11.75 21.63 -0.48
CA ARG A 91 12.51 20.94 -1.54
C ARG A 91 11.63 20.04 -2.43
N PHE A 92 10.45 19.69 -1.95
CA PHE A 92 9.49 18.86 -2.68
C PHE A 92 8.37 19.66 -3.34
N ARG A 93 8.54 20.98 -3.43
CA ARG A 93 7.59 21.85 -4.14
C ARG A 93 7.36 21.33 -5.57
N GLY A 94 6.12 21.21 -5.94
CA GLY A 94 5.70 20.73 -7.27
C GLY A 94 5.30 19.26 -7.31
N GLU A 95 5.56 18.48 -6.26
CA GLU A 95 5.12 17.08 -6.21
C GLU A 95 3.59 16.98 -6.30
N LYS A 96 3.12 15.98 -7.02
CA LYS A 96 1.71 15.72 -7.27
C LYS A 96 1.32 14.34 -6.73
N ALA A 97 0.04 14.16 -6.45
CA ALA A 97 -0.52 12.82 -6.31
C ALA A 97 -0.42 12.11 -7.67
N PRO A 98 0.38 11.04 -7.80
CA PRO A 98 0.54 10.36 -9.08
C PRO A 98 -0.75 9.61 -9.43
N THR A 99 -1.03 9.51 -10.72
CA THR A 99 -2.09 8.63 -11.22
C THR A 99 -1.68 7.16 -11.11
N LEU A 100 -2.66 6.26 -11.22
CA LEU A 100 -2.37 4.83 -11.35
C LEU A 100 -1.45 4.56 -12.54
N SER A 101 -1.69 5.18 -13.70
CA SER A 101 -0.83 5.03 -14.89
C SER A 101 0.61 5.45 -14.60
N GLU A 102 0.84 6.64 -14.03
CA GLU A 102 2.19 7.12 -13.65
C GLU A 102 2.87 6.17 -12.65
N THR A 103 2.09 5.58 -11.71
CA THR A 103 2.60 4.61 -10.74
C THR A 103 2.97 3.27 -11.38
N LEU A 104 2.17 2.79 -12.34
CA LEU A 104 2.44 1.57 -13.10
C LEU A 104 3.64 1.75 -14.05
N GLU A 105 3.79 2.92 -14.66
CA GLU A 105 4.96 3.28 -15.46
C GLU A 105 6.24 3.30 -14.60
N PHE A 106 6.19 3.90 -13.41
CA PHE A 106 7.27 3.85 -12.43
C PHE A 106 7.64 2.39 -12.09
N SER A 107 6.65 1.56 -11.74
CA SER A 107 6.86 0.15 -11.39
C SER A 107 7.58 -0.60 -12.50
N THR A 108 7.13 -0.42 -13.74
CA THR A 108 7.70 -1.09 -14.91
C THR A 108 9.12 -0.60 -15.22
N ALA A 109 9.31 0.73 -15.25
CA ALA A 109 10.59 1.36 -15.58
C ALA A 109 11.69 1.02 -14.55
N ARG A 110 11.33 1.01 -13.27
CA ARG A 110 12.26 0.72 -12.16
C ARG A 110 12.32 -0.78 -11.82
N ARG A 111 11.46 -1.63 -12.44
CA ARG A 111 11.30 -3.04 -12.06
C ARG A 111 10.99 -3.19 -10.56
N MET A 112 10.21 -2.25 -10.03
CA MET A 112 9.83 -2.18 -8.64
C MET A 112 8.40 -2.73 -8.48
N PRO A 113 8.22 -3.88 -7.79
CA PRO A 113 6.89 -4.36 -7.42
C PRO A 113 6.16 -3.30 -6.58
N ILE A 114 4.87 -3.16 -6.79
CA ILE A 114 4.01 -2.33 -5.95
C ILE A 114 2.93 -3.17 -5.27
N LYS A 115 2.49 -2.72 -4.10
CA LYS A 115 1.34 -3.27 -3.39
C LYS A 115 0.28 -2.18 -3.29
N LEU A 116 -0.92 -2.42 -3.83
CA LEU A 116 -2.06 -1.54 -3.64
C LEU A 116 -2.81 -1.91 -2.35
N ASP A 117 -3.07 -0.91 -1.52
CA ASP A 117 -3.84 -1.09 -0.29
C ASP A 117 -5.32 -1.41 -0.56
N ASN A 118 -6.01 -1.90 0.46
CA ASN A 118 -7.36 -2.49 0.39
C ASN A 118 -8.50 -1.50 0.12
N VAL A 119 -8.24 -0.22 0.09
CA VAL A 119 -9.27 0.83 -0.08
C VAL A 119 -10.08 0.70 -1.38
N TRP A 120 -9.53 0.06 -2.42
CA TRP A 120 -10.22 -0.20 -3.69
C TRP A 120 -11.53 -0.99 -3.52
N GLN A 121 -11.65 -1.76 -2.46
CA GLN A 121 -12.81 -2.59 -2.17
C GLN A 121 -14.07 -1.76 -1.97
N GLY A 122 -13.94 -0.52 -1.49
CA GLY A 122 -15.03 0.45 -1.35
C GLY A 122 -15.32 1.28 -2.60
N PHE A 123 -14.63 1.06 -3.71
CA PHE A 123 -14.84 1.84 -4.94
C PHE A 123 -16.17 1.48 -5.62
N PRO A 124 -16.80 2.43 -6.34
CA PRO A 124 -17.88 2.11 -7.27
C PRO A 124 -17.44 1.07 -8.29
N GLU A 125 -18.38 0.25 -8.79
CA GLU A 125 -18.04 -0.87 -9.67
C GLU A 125 -17.29 -0.44 -10.95
N ASN A 126 -17.73 0.64 -11.60
CA ASN A 126 -17.06 1.19 -12.78
C ASN A 126 -15.61 1.63 -12.51
N ILE A 127 -15.31 2.08 -11.28
CA ILE A 127 -13.94 2.45 -10.88
C ILE A 127 -13.10 1.19 -10.59
N LYS A 128 -13.69 0.14 -9.99
CA LYS A 128 -13.04 -1.16 -9.83
C LYS A 128 -12.69 -1.78 -11.19
N GLU A 129 -13.65 -1.81 -12.11
CA GLU A 129 -13.43 -2.31 -13.47
C GLU A 129 -12.28 -1.58 -14.17
N LYS A 130 -12.25 -0.24 -14.05
CA LYS A 130 -11.17 0.61 -14.58
C LYS A 130 -9.83 0.25 -13.93
N LEU A 131 -9.76 0.19 -12.59
CA LEU A 131 -8.56 -0.18 -11.83
C LEU A 131 -7.99 -1.50 -12.37
N PHE A 132 -8.79 -2.55 -12.35
CA PHE A 132 -8.33 -3.87 -12.76
C PHE A 132 -8.03 -3.99 -14.26
N SER A 133 -8.69 -3.18 -15.10
CA SER A 133 -8.36 -3.07 -16.52
C SER A 133 -6.97 -2.46 -16.74
N GLU A 134 -6.66 -1.36 -16.05
CA GLU A 134 -5.33 -0.72 -16.11
C GLU A 134 -4.23 -1.65 -15.58
N LEU A 135 -4.47 -2.36 -14.46
CA LEU A 135 -3.55 -3.34 -13.92
C LEU A 135 -3.21 -4.45 -14.92
N ARG A 136 -4.24 -5.02 -15.59
CA ARG A 136 -4.02 -6.06 -16.62
C ARG A 136 -3.22 -5.55 -17.81
N ALA A 137 -3.46 -4.31 -18.22
CA ALA A 137 -2.82 -3.73 -19.40
C ALA A 137 -1.36 -3.35 -19.17
N SER A 138 -0.97 -2.98 -17.94
CA SER A 138 0.32 -2.37 -17.64
C SER A 138 1.52 -3.31 -17.73
N GLY A 139 1.34 -4.59 -17.47
CA GLY A 139 2.46 -5.53 -17.31
C GLY A 139 3.27 -5.37 -16.02
N ALA A 140 2.96 -4.41 -15.15
CA ALA A 140 3.60 -4.21 -13.85
C ALA A 140 3.34 -5.38 -12.89
N ASP A 141 4.26 -5.59 -11.94
CA ASP A 141 4.06 -6.53 -10.84
C ASP A 141 3.33 -5.83 -9.69
N VAL A 142 2.03 -6.10 -9.60
CA VAL A 142 1.15 -5.42 -8.65
C VAL A 142 0.50 -6.42 -7.70
N GLY A 143 0.86 -6.35 -6.43
CA GLY A 143 0.19 -7.04 -5.34
C GLY A 143 -1.10 -6.32 -4.96
N ILE A 144 -2.15 -7.07 -4.65
CA ILE A 144 -3.47 -6.53 -4.29
C ILE A 144 -3.81 -6.91 -2.86
N THR A 145 -4.11 -5.92 -2.03
CA THR A 145 -4.53 -6.15 -0.64
C THR A 145 -6.03 -6.35 -0.56
N CYS A 146 -6.43 -7.40 0.16
CA CYS A 146 -7.81 -7.84 0.37
C CYS A 146 -8.04 -8.15 1.84
N ASN A 147 -9.26 -7.90 2.36
CA ASN A 147 -9.61 -8.25 3.76
C ASN A 147 -10.74 -9.29 3.87
N THR A 148 -11.27 -9.80 2.77
CA THR A 148 -12.23 -10.90 2.80
C THR A 148 -11.96 -11.93 1.69
N PRO A 149 -12.45 -13.17 1.84
CA PRO A 149 -12.38 -14.18 0.78
C PRO A 149 -13.04 -13.75 -0.53
N GLU A 150 -14.11 -12.94 -0.47
CA GLU A 150 -14.83 -12.40 -1.63
C GLU A 150 -13.93 -11.47 -2.44
N HIS A 151 -13.25 -10.55 -1.76
CA HIS A 151 -12.33 -9.61 -2.39
C HIS A 151 -11.12 -10.32 -3.00
N ILE A 152 -10.65 -11.41 -2.36
CA ILE A 152 -9.59 -12.25 -2.95
C ILE A 152 -10.06 -12.91 -4.23
N ARG A 153 -11.26 -13.51 -4.24
CA ARG A 153 -11.82 -14.09 -5.48
C ARG A 153 -11.90 -13.05 -6.58
N TYR A 154 -12.45 -11.88 -6.27
CA TYR A 154 -12.53 -10.78 -7.23
C TYR A 154 -11.14 -10.42 -7.78
N ALA A 155 -10.13 -10.22 -6.91
CA ALA A 155 -8.78 -9.89 -7.34
C ALA A 155 -8.14 -11.01 -8.20
N VAL A 156 -8.31 -12.27 -7.83
CA VAL A 156 -7.79 -13.42 -8.57
C VAL A 156 -8.44 -13.55 -9.95
N GLU A 157 -9.76 -13.33 -10.07
CA GLU A 157 -10.50 -13.37 -11.33
C GLU A 157 -10.09 -12.21 -12.27
N HIS A 158 -9.75 -11.06 -11.71
CA HIS A 158 -9.48 -9.83 -12.49
C HIS A 158 -8.00 -9.52 -12.68
N THR A 159 -7.07 -10.31 -12.10
CA THR A 159 -5.62 -10.18 -12.30
C THR A 159 -4.99 -11.52 -12.66
N THR A 160 -3.93 -11.49 -13.48
CA THR A 160 -3.22 -12.71 -13.90
C THR A 160 -1.87 -12.87 -13.19
N ARG A 161 -1.38 -11.85 -12.51
CA ARG A 161 -0.07 -11.80 -11.85
C ARG A 161 -0.11 -10.98 -10.55
N GLY A 162 1.01 -10.88 -9.88
CA GLY A 162 1.16 -10.24 -8.58
C GLY A 162 0.68 -11.12 -7.41
N ALA A 163 1.15 -10.85 -6.23
CA ALA A 163 0.74 -11.55 -5.03
C ALA A 163 -0.63 -11.06 -4.53
N ILE A 164 -1.33 -11.91 -3.81
CA ILE A 164 -2.48 -11.52 -2.99
C ILE A 164 -1.96 -11.21 -1.59
N HIS A 165 -2.33 -10.07 -1.06
CA HIS A 165 -2.03 -9.65 0.30
C HIS A 165 -3.32 -9.66 1.10
N TYR A 166 -3.38 -10.45 2.16
CA TYR A 166 -4.54 -10.52 3.03
C TYR A 166 -4.27 -9.78 4.35
N ASP A 167 -5.08 -8.78 4.62
CA ASP A 167 -5.06 -8.00 5.86
C ASP A 167 -6.46 -7.96 6.47
N GLY A 168 -6.84 -9.03 7.15
CA GLY A 168 -8.17 -9.23 7.73
C GLY A 168 -8.13 -10.10 8.99
N ALA A 169 -9.23 -10.80 9.29
CA ALA A 169 -9.35 -11.65 10.46
C ALA A 169 -8.36 -12.82 10.43
N LEU A 170 -7.68 -13.06 11.55
CA LEU A 170 -6.61 -14.06 11.65
C LEU A 170 -7.04 -15.39 12.32
N ASP A 171 -8.34 -15.60 12.53
CA ASP A 171 -8.84 -16.89 13.00
C ASP A 171 -8.71 -17.98 11.93
N GLU A 172 -8.69 -19.25 12.38
CA GLU A 172 -8.46 -20.42 11.53
C GLU A 172 -9.48 -20.54 10.36
N ALA A 173 -10.74 -20.24 10.62
CA ALA A 173 -11.79 -20.39 9.59
C ALA A 173 -11.64 -19.34 8.49
N SER A 174 -11.35 -18.08 8.89
CA SER A 174 -11.07 -16.97 7.98
C SER A 174 -9.83 -17.26 7.12
N LEU A 175 -8.74 -17.68 7.74
CA LEU A 175 -7.49 -17.98 7.04
C LEU A 175 -7.62 -19.17 6.08
N ALA A 176 -8.37 -20.21 6.46
CA ALA A 176 -8.65 -21.35 5.56
C ALA A 176 -9.47 -20.91 4.32
N ALA A 177 -10.51 -20.09 4.54
CA ALA A 177 -11.33 -19.56 3.45
C ALA A 177 -10.51 -18.64 2.50
N VAL A 178 -9.62 -17.81 3.07
CA VAL A 178 -8.71 -16.94 2.33
C VAL A 178 -7.74 -17.76 1.48
N ARG A 179 -7.10 -18.81 2.03
CA ARG A 179 -6.20 -19.67 1.27
C ARG A 179 -6.93 -20.39 0.12
N ALA A 180 -8.13 -20.89 0.38
CA ALA A 180 -8.95 -21.51 -0.64
C ALA A 180 -9.31 -20.53 -1.77
N SER A 181 -9.66 -19.28 -1.44
CA SER A 181 -10.01 -18.23 -2.42
C SER A 181 -8.81 -17.77 -3.25
N ALA A 182 -7.61 -17.76 -2.69
CA ALA A 182 -6.40 -17.39 -3.41
C ALA A 182 -5.90 -18.49 -4.38
N GLY A 183 -6.39 -19.73 -4.26
CA GLY A 183 -6.03 -20.82 -5.16
C GLY A 183 -4.52 -21.04 -5.23
N ASN A 184 -3.95 -20.98 -6.44
CA ASN A 184 -2.50 -21.13 -6.67
C ASN A 184 -1.71 -19.81 -6.60
N ARG A 185 -2.38 -18.69 -6.30
CA ARG A 185 -1.69 -17.39 -6.19
C ARG A 185 -0.80 -17.35 -4.96
N GLU A 186 0.31 -16.66 -5.06
CA GLU A 186 1.13 -16.30 -3.91
C GLU A 186 0.27 -15.46 -2.95
N LEU A 187 0.25 -15.88 -1.68
CA LEU A 187 -0.56 -15.24 -0.65
C LEU A 187 0.34 -14.80 0.51
N TYR A 188 0.29 -13.53 0.84
CA TYR A 188 0.83 -12.98 2.07
C TYR A 188 -0.30 -12.74 3.06
N VAL A 189 -0.12 -13.20 4.29
CA VAL A 189 -1.00 -12.91 5.42
C VAL A 189 -0.30 -11.85 6.27
N TRP A 190 -0.94 -10.70 6.41
CA TRP A 190 -0.38 -9.57 7.14
C TRP A 190 -0.82 -9.57 8.59
N VAL A 191 0.12 -9.28 9.48
CA VAL A 191 -0.11 -9.20 10.93
C VAL A 191 0.43 -7.87 11.45
N CYS A 192 -0.40 -7.17 12.23
CA CYS A 192 -0.04 -5.90 12.83
C CYS A 192 1.02 -6.08 13.92
N TYR A 193 2.13 -5.37 13.88
CA TYR A 193 3.10 -5.33 14.97
C TYR A 193 2.59 -4.44 16.10
N ASP A 194 2.89 -4.79 17.35
CA ASP A 194 2.50 -4.02 18.54
C ASP A 194 3.58 -2.99 18.90
N ASN A 195 3.40 -1.76 18.45
CA ASN A 195 4.27 -0.63 18.78
C ASN A 195 3.49 0.70 18.79
N GLU A 196 4.19 1.81 18.96
CA GLU A 196 3.60 3.15 19.01
C GLU A 196 2.88 3.54 17.71
N LEU A 197 3.40 3.11 16.54
CA LEU A 197 2.82 3.42 15.24
C LEU A 197 1.47 2.72 15.02
N THR A 198 1.24 1.59 15.66
CA THR A 198 0.09 0.72 15.44
C THR A 198 -0.82 0.60 16.67
N GLY A 199 -0.61 1.39 17.71
CA GLY A 199 -1.38 1.35 18.96
C GLY A 199 -2.89 1.60 18.79
N TRP A 200 -3.30 2.22 17.69
CA TRP A 200 -4.70 2.45 17.32
C TRP A 200 -5.41 1.19 16.84
N PHE A 201 -4.68 0.21 16.28
CA PHE A 201 -5.25 -1.04 15.77
C PHE A 201 -5.74 -1.94 16.90
N LYS A 202 -6.95 -2.45 16.80
CA LYS A 202 -7.62 -3.25 17.85
C LYS A 202 -7.71 -4.74 17.54
N GLY A 203 -7.21 -5.18 16.36
CA GLY A 203 -7.14 -6.59 16.00
C GLY A 203 -5.99 -7.33 16.69
N GLU A 204 -5.80 -8.58 16.30
CA GLU A 204 -4.70 -9.41 16.82
C GLU A 204 -3.34 -8.82 16.42
N LYS A 205 -2.42 -8.81 17.37
CA LYS A 205 -1.05 -8.32 17.19
C LYS A 205 -0.07 -9.48 16.97
N ALA A 206 1.11 -9.15 16.45
CA ALA A 206 2.17 -10.11 16.17
C ALA A 206 2.72 -10.75 17.46
N THR A 207 2.35 -11.99 17.66
CA THR A 207 2.93 -12.90 18.65
C THR A 207 3.43 -14.15 17.94
N ALA A 208 4.26 -14.96 18.61
CA ALA A 208 4.71 -16.23 18.03
C ALA A 208 3.55 -17.13 17.61
N GLU A 209 2.46 -17.16 18.38
CA GLU A 209 1.26 -17.96 18.10
C GLU A 209 0.50 -17.44 16.88
N VAL A 210 0.18 -16.14 16.85
CA VAL A 210 -0.56 -15.50 15.74
C VAL A 210 0.23 -15.63 14.43
N CYS A 211 1.53 -15.36 14.46
CA CYS A 211 2.39 -15.49 13.29
C CYS A 211 2.54 -16.94 12.81
N ALA A 212 2.65 -17.90 13.75
CA ALA A 212 2.67 -19.32 13.40
C ALA A 212 1.34 -19.78 12.77
N ARG A 213 0.20 -19.28 13.27
CA ARG A 213 -1.12 -19.53 12.67
C ARG A 213 -1.19 -18.97 11.26
N ALA A 214 -0.85 -17.69 11.05
CA ALA A 214 -0.85 -17.04 9.73
C ALA A 214 0.00 -17.80 8.71
N LYS A 215 1.19 -18.24 9.08
CA LYS A 215 2.15 -18.97 8.23
C LYS A 215 1.67 -20.33 7.74
N ARG A 216 0.65 -20.94 8.35
CA ARG A 216 0.06 -22.18 7.83
C ARG A 216 -0.73 -21.97 6.54
N TYR A 217 -1.14 -20.73 6.28
CA TYR A 217 -2.03 -20.38 5.16
C TYR A 217 -1.37 -19.53 4.08
N GLY A 218 -0.31 -18.80 4.42
CA GLY A 218 0.43 -17.95 3.48
C GLY A 218 1.78 -17.54 4.01
N LYS A 219 2.52 -16.78 3.23
CA LYS A 219 3.74 -16.10 3.66
C LYS A 219 3.41 -15.00 4.67
N LEU A 220 4.26 -14.78 5.64
CA LEU A 220 4.02 -13.79 6.68
C LEU A 220 4.51 -12.41 6.26
N GLY A 221 3.62 -11.41 6.28
CA GLY A 221 3.94 -10.00 6.28
C GLY A 221 3.68 -9.38 7.65
N VAL A 222 4.50 -8.42 8.06
CA VAL A 222 4.30 -7.69 9.34
C VAL A 222 4.37 -6.19 9.12
N TRP A 223 3.40 -5.44 9.64
CA TRP A 223 3.29 -3.98 9.50
C TRP A 223 3.04 -3.30 10.85
N ILE A 224 3.42 -2.09 11.13
CA ILE A 224 4.49 -1.25 10.55
C ILE A 224 5.61 -1.19 11.58
N LEU A 225 6.85 -1.40 11.15
CA LEU A 225 8.02 -1.44 12.02
C LEU A 225 8.92 -0.24 11.76
N SER A 226 9.61 0.22 12.82
CA SER A 226 10.49 1.39 12.74
C SER A 226 11.87 1.19 13.36
N ARG A 227 12.11 0.08 14.08
CA ARG A 227 13.35 -0.19 14.81
C ARG A 227 13.92 -1.56 14.46
N GLU A 228 15.24 -1.71 14.55
CA GLU A 228 15.93 -2.98 14.26
C GLU A 228 15.55 -4.11 15.24
N ASP A 229 15.32 -3.81 16.52
CA ASP A 229 14.85 -4.80 17.49
C ASP A 229 13.45 -5.36 17.16
N GLU A 230 12.60 -4.53 16.56
CA GLU A 230 11.30 -4.94 16.03
C GLU A 230 11.46 -5.84 14.80
N ARG A 231 12.38 -5.47 13.89
CA ARG A 231 12.74 -6.25 12.70
C ARG A 231 13.24 -7.63 13.09
N GLU A 232 14.23 -7.71 13.99
CA GLU A 232 14.79 -8.98 14.48
C GLU A 232 13.70 -9.89 15.06
N ARG A 233 12.75 -9.31 15.81
CA ARG A 233 11.63 -10.07 16.39
C ARG A 233 10.65 -10.55 15.32
N ALA A 234 10.30 -9.71 14.35
CA ALA A 234 9.43 -10.11 13.24
C ALA A 234 10.09 -11.21 12.38
N GLU A 235 11.38 -11.11 12.14
CA GLU A 235 12.17 -12.14 11.44
C GLU A 235 12.22 -13.46 12.25
N ALA A 236 12.32 -13.39 13.58
CA ALA A 236 12.25 -14.56 14.45
C ALA A 236 10.87 -15.23 14.39
N PHE A 237 9.79 -14.48 14.18
CA PHE A 237 8.46 -15.03 13.90
C PHE A 237 8.34 -15.60 12.48
N GLY A 238 9.31 -15.35 11.63
CA GLY A 238 9.40 -15.83 10.24
C GLY A 238 8.73 -14.92 9.22
N ALA A 239 8.74 -13.61 9.46
CA ALA A 239 8.31 -12.62 8.48
C ALA A 239 9.16 -12.72 7.20
N GLU A 240 8.51 -12.75 6.05
CA GLU A 240 9.16 -12.70 4.73
C GLU A 240 9.15 -11.28 4.15
N ILE A 241 8.16 -10.46 4.55
CA ILE A 241 8.09 -9.03 4.24
C ILE A 241 7.80 -8.26 5.53
N ILE A 242 8.49 -7.14 5.70
CA ILE A 242 8.27 -6.17 6.76
C ILE A 242 7.96 -4.82 6.13
N GLU A 243 6.84 -4.22 6.53
CA GLU A 243 6.45 -2.89 6.10
C GLU A 243 7.02 -1.83 7.04
N THR A 244 7.64 -0.80 6.48
CA THR A 244 8.24 0.32 7.21
C THR A 244 8.02 1.64 6.47
N THR A 245 7.98 2.75 7.21
CA THR A 245 7.86 4.10 6.64
C THR A 245 9.16 4.63 6.02
N GLY A 246 10.25 3.84 6.08
CA GLY A 246 11.58 4.22 5.64
C GLY A 246 12.58 4.38 6.77
N SER A 247 12.18 4.14 8.02
CA SER A 247 13.07 4.16 9.20
C SER A 247 13.98 2.93 9.26
N LEU A 248 13.52 1.78 8.77
CA LEU A 248 14.37 0.63 8.53
C LEU A 248 14.93 0.69 7.11
N LYS A 249 16.20 0.41 6.93
CA LYS A 249 16.87 0.42 5.62
C LYS A 249 17.19 -1.01 5.14
N PRO A 250 17.08 -1.28 3.82
CA PRO A 250 17.47 -2.56 3.21
C PRO A 250 18.91 -2.95 3.41
#